data_5c07807c8ea05b72c41110d5a1d237e1
#
_entry.id   5c07807c8ea05b72c41110d5a1d237e1
#
_cell.length_a   1.000
_cell.length_b   1.000
_cell.length_c   1.000
_cell.angle_alpha   90.00
_cell.angle_beta   90.00
_cell.angle_gamma   90.00
#
_symmetry.space_group_name_H-M   'P 1'
#
loop_
_entity.id
_entity.type
_entity.pdbx_description
1 polymer ?
#
loop_
_entity_poly.entity_id
_entity_poly.type
_entity_poly.pdbx_seq_one_letter_code
_entity_poly.pdbx_strand_id
1 'polypeptide(L)'
;IRFPLQHYEFPSSDIMVADSVRTPRCPSSKRLRDRLRAMASDLASSWHSDRVPSDAKTSLGLKKYAETLVQRASADCEHVGWTMVTLVSEIWRTHLSVGSSGRRLLLLPDCPVATGKPQEGMPHVCGPQCSIVTLWSAARDSGWVVESSSRAVDAIGDLLSGQLDGILGVAHLEDLEKAFRKLPVSRLPVAAVPIESIQGDQFDCCSDATTAQMIDVDWVLGLLGVAGGAVTPVGDYLPLLREASEMFTQDALRERFEGLGIRNIIPAQSSSGISAIPPLQSTGLLASDFLTRGGKFLRPFITLAIFDALMSDIQASGLHVCPTPRDVVKSCAVAIEVFHKASLIHDDVEDQDDKRYGRPTMHAEFGVPCAVNVGDYLVGLGYRIVSGLQGIDQSAQTIAVSLLADAHMRLAQGQGAELWWRDQADKRLSPEDALSIYGLKTSPAFEVAILMGMHLAGVGSERSGDIRNFAYYVGTGFQILNDLKDWTGDLENDRQEASDLLGGRPTLMWALAMKHLKEKDAEKLARLARQTIGNDHSHDIHAKSIADAKQLFLKADVFRRAENIVSDQRSK
;
A
#
# COMPACT_ATOMS: atom_id res chain seq x y z
N ILE A 1 13.41 -9.49 4.51
CA ILE A 1 12.16 -8.73 4.60
C ILE A 1 11.80 -8.31 3.18
N ARG A 2 10.82 -8.98 2.56
CA ARG A 2 10.28 -8.56 1.27
C ARG A 2 9.08 -7.65 1.54
N PHE A 3 9.21 -6.37 1.16
CA PHE A 3 8.17 -5.38 1.34
C PHE A 3 6.89 -5.70 0.53
N PRO A 4 5.70 -5.24 0.96
CA PRO A 4 4.43 -5.43 0.25
C PRO A 4 4.45 -4.96 -1.22
N LEU A 5 5.37 -4.04 -1.57
CA LEU A 5 5.55 -3.53 -2.94
C LEU A 5 6.06 -4.57 -3.95
N GLN A 6 6.45 -5.78 -3.53
CA GLN A 6 6.98 -6.82 -4.43
C GLN A 6 5.92 -7.49 -5.33
N HIS A 7 4.64 -7.21 -5.18
CA HIS A 7 3.57 -7.93 -5.85
C HIS A 7 2.56 -7.06 -6.62
N TYR A 8 2.94 -5.82 -6.98
CA TYR A 8 2.21 -5.13 -8.03
C TYR A 8 2.65 -5.73 -9.38
N GLU A 9 2.10 -6.89 -9.71
CA GLU A 9 2.14 -7.41 -11.08
C GLU A 9 1.05 -6.67 -11.84
N PHE A 10 1.45 -5.75 -12.74
CA PHE A 10 0.54 -5.27 -13.77
C PHE A 10 0.13 -6.46 -14.65
N PRO A 11 -1.08 -6.46 -15.21
CA PRO A 11 -1.44 -7.46 -16.21
C PRO A 11 -0.41 -7.34 -17.34
N SER A 12 0.49 -8.33 -17.44
CA SER A 12 1.32 -8.48 -18.62
C SER A 12 0.38 -8.56 -19.81
N SER A 13 0.56 -7.63 -20.77
CA SER A 13 0.04 -7.85 -22.10
C SER A 13 0.57 -9.21 -22.56
N ASP A 14 -0.28 -10.19 -22.59
CA ASP A 14 0.04 -11.55 -22.98
C ASP A 14 0.84 -11.56 -24.28
N ILE A 15 2.11 -11.90 -24.17
CA ILE A 15 2.79 -12.54 -25.28
C ILE A 15 2.13 -13.90 -25.39
N MET A 16 1.24 -14.01 -26.36
CA MET A 16 0.60 -15.23 -26.79
C MET A 16 1.67 -16.28 -27.11
N VAL A 17 2.06 -17.05 -26.13
CA VAL A 17 2.37 -18.45 -26.35
C VAL A 17 1.02 -19.15 -26.21
N ALA A 18 0.59 -19.77 -27.29
CA ALA A 18 -0.71 -20.43 -27.39
C ALA A 18 -0.78 -21.65 -26.44
N ASP A 19 -0.98 -21.35 -25.14
CA ASP A 19 -1.68 -22.24 -24.24
C ASP A 19 -3.13 -21.77 -24.27
N SER A 20 -4.03 -22.67 -24.69
CA SER A 20 -5.46 -22.46 -24.70
C SER A 20 -5.86 -21.80 -23.39
N VAL A 21 -6.38 -20.57 -23.45
CA VAL A 21 -6.93 -19.81 -22.32
C VAL A 21 -8.05 -20.64 -21.71
N ARG A 22 -7.71 -21.49 -20.71
CA ARG A 22 -8.69 -22.26 -19.96
C ARG A 22 -9.23 -21.35 -18.88
N THR A 23 -10.50 -21.07 -18.93
CA THR A 23 -11.23 -20.34 -17.90
C THR A 23 -11.11 -21.10 -16.57
N PRO A 24 -10.67 -20.47 -15.47
CA PRO A 24 -10.59 -21.11 -14.17
C PRO A 24 -11.99 -21.56 -13.73
N ARG A 25 -12.11 -22.78 -13.23
CA ARG A 25 -13.39 -23.35 -12.82
C ARG A 25 -13.36 -23.88 -11.41
N CYS A 26 -14.45 -23.60 -10.67
CA CYS A 26 -14.72 -24.31 -9.42
C CYS A 26 -14.92 -25.79 -9.70
N PRO A 27 -14.41 -26.71 -8.84
CA PRO A 27 -14.71 -28.13 -9.00
C PRO A 27 -16.23 -28.38 -8.85
N SER A 28 -16.86 -28.99 -9.84
CA SER A 28 -18.30 -29.26 -9.84
C SER A 28 -18.72 -30.29 -8.78
N SER A 29 -17.82 -31.23 -8.44
CA SER A 29 -18.07 -32.28 -7.45
C SER A 29 -17.76 -31.79 -6.02
N LYS A 30 -18.74 -31.82 -5.12
CA LYS A 30 -18.54 -31.54 -3.68
C LYS A 30 -17.41 -32.42 -3.10
N ARG A 31 -17.36 -33.70 -3.45
CA ARG A 31 -16.31 -34.60 -2.97
C ARG A 31 -14.90 -34.14 -3.38
N LEU A 32 -14.75 -33.58 -4.59
CA LEU A 32 -13.47 -33.04 -5.05
C LEU A 32 -13.13 -31.75 -4.32
N ARG A 33 -14.09 -30.85 -4.11
CA ARG A 33 -13.89 -29.63 -3.32
C ARG A 33 -13.45 -29.96 -1.90
N ASP A 34 -14.16 -30.87 -1.21
CA ASP A 34 -13.83 -31.27 0.16
C ASP A 34 -12.44 -31.92 0.23
N ARG A 35 -12.07 -32.74 -0.77
CA ARG A 35 -10.74 -33.36 -0.85
C ARG A 35 -9.63 -32.32 -1.05
N LEU A 36 -9.78 -31.41 -2.00
CA LEU A 36 -8.79 -30.35 -2.27
C LEU A 36 -8.67 -29.41 -1.08
N ARG A 37 -9.79 -29.07 -0.40
CA ARG A 37 -9.80 -28.24 0.80
C ARG A 37 -9.08 -28.95 1.96
N ALA A 38 -9.33 -30.21 2.20
CA ALA A 38 -8.63 -30.98 3.22
C ALA A 38 -7.11 -31.00 2.97
N MET A 39 -6.69 -31.28 1.72
CA MET A 39 -5.28 -31.27 1.34
C MET A 39 -4.64 -29.88 1.48
N ALA A 40 -5.37 -28.80 1.18
CA ALA A 40 -4.91 -27.43 1.37
C ALA A 40 -4.77 -27.11 2.86
N SER A 41 -5.72 -27.53 3.69
CA SER A 41 -5.70 -27.35 5.14
C SER A 41 -4.53 -28.11 5.79
N ASP A 42 -4.30 -29.38 5.38
CA ASP A 42 -3.16 -30.17 5.86
C ASP A 42 -1.82 -29.51 5.49
N LEU A 43 -1.71 -28.99 4.26
CA LEU A 43 -0.52 -28.30 3.80
C LEU A 43 -0.31 -27.00 4.57
N ALA A 44 -1.34 -26.17 4.72
CA ALA A 44 -1.29 -24.94 5.51
C ALA A 44 -0.91 -25.22 6.96
N SER A 45 -1.45 -26.27 7.57
CA SER A 45 -1.15 -26.70 8.92
C SER A 45 0.30 -27.20 9.10
N SER A 46 0.89 -27.76 8.04
CA SER A 46 2.29 -28.20 8.05
C SER A 46 3.29 -27.02 8.03
N TRP A 47 2.83 -25.85 7.64
CA TRP A 47 3.60 -24.60 7.62
C TRP A 47 3.44 -23.89 8.96
N HIS A 48 4.34 -24.14 9.92
CA HIS A 48 4.39 -23.39 11.17
C HIS A 48 4.72 -21.92 10.87
N SER A 49 4.30 -21.01 11.72
CA SER A 49 4.40 -19.54 11.55
C SER A 49 5.76 -19.04 11.07
N ASP A 50 6.84 -19.73 11.45
CA ASP A 50 8.22 -19.36 11.10
C ASP A 50 8.79 -20.15 9.91
N ARG A 51 8.04 -21.09 9.35
CA ARG A 51 8.52 -22.05 8.34
C ARG A 51 7.72 -22.07 7.03
N VAL A 52 6.95 -21.02 6.74
CA VAL A 52 6.35 -20.90 5.39
C VAL A 52 7.47 -20.87 4.36
N PRO A 53 7.52 -21.81 3.42
CA PRO A 53 8.56 -21.84 2.41
C PRO A 53 8.72 -20.49 1.70
N SER A 54 9.95 -20.09 1.40
CA SER A 54 10.23 -18.78 0.81
C SER A 54 9.53 -18.57 -0.53
N ASP A 55 9.34 -19.63 -1.30
CA ASP A 55 8.62 -19.66 -2.55
C ASP A 55 7.09 -19.57 -2.35
N ALA A 56 6.52 -20.17 -1.29
CA ALA A 56 5.10 -20.02 -0.94
C ALA A 56 4.72 -18.60 -0.50
N LYS A 57 5.71 -17.73 -0.28
CA LYS A 57 5.50 -16.30 0.03
C LYS A 57 5.18 -15.46 -1.22
N THR A 58 5.10 -16.06 -2.39
CA THR A 58 4.76 -15.40 -3.66
C THR A 58 3.51 -16.01 -4.28
N SER A 59 2.74 -15.23 -5.02
CA SER A 59 1.57 -15.71 -5.76
C SER A 59 1.94 -16.84 -6.73
N LEU A 60 3.09 -16.72 -7.38
CA LEU A 60 3.61 -17.75 -8.29
C LEU A 60 3.95 -19.05 -7.54
N GLY A 61 4.56 -18.96 -6.38
CA GLY A 61 4.87 -20.12 -5.55
C GLY A 61 3.60 -20.79 -5.01
N LEU A 62 2.63 -20.01 -4.52
CA LEU A 62 1.34 -20.54 -4.10
C LEU A 62 0.62 -21.26 -5.23
N LYS A 63 0.69 -20.72 -6.46
CA LYS A 63 0.15 -21.39 -7.64
C LYS A 63 0.81 -22.75 -7.89
N LYS A 64 2.15 -22.87 -7.75
CA LYS A 64 2.86 -24.15 -7.88
C LYS A 64 2.43 -25.18 -6.82
N TYR A 65 2.21 -24.73 -5.59
CA TYR A 65 1.66 -25.61 -4.54
C TYR A 65 0.24 -26.06 -4.88
N ALA A 66 -0.61 -25.16 -5.36
CA ALA A 66 -1.95 -25.50 -5.82
C ALA A 66 -1.93 -26.49 -7.00
N GLU A 67 -1.04 -26.30 -7.97
CA GLU A 67 -0.82 -27.27 -9.07
C GLU A 67 -0.43 -28.65 -8.54
N THR A 68 0.46 -28.71 -7.55
CA THR A 68 0.85 -29.97 -6.90
C THR A 68 -0.34 -30.65 -6.20
N LEU A 69 -1.19 -29.88 -5.49
CA LEU A 69 -2.38 -30.41 -4.83
C LEU A 69 -3.39 -30.96 -5.86
N VAL A 70 -3.63 -30.23 -6.95
CA VAL A 70 -4.52 -30.64 -8.04
C VAL A 70 -4.03 -31.93 -8.70
N GLN A 71 -2.72 -32.03 -8.97
CA GLN A 71 -2.11 -33.24 -9.52
C GLN A 71 -2.26 -34.45 -8.57
N ARG A 72 -1.98 -34.27 -7.27
CA ARG A 72 -2.16 -35.32 -6.25
C ARG A 72 -3.61 -35.74 -6.07
N ALA A 73 -4.55 -34.85 -6.31
CA ALA A 73 -5.98 -35.14 -6.30
C ALA A 73 -6.44 -35.81 -7.60
N SER A 74 -5.56 -35.97 -8.61
CA SER A 74 -5.91 -36.45 -9.97
C SER A 74 -7.05 -35.61 -10.58
N ALA A 75 -7.01 -34.30 -10.38
CA ALA A 75 -8.00 -33.34 -10.85
C ALA A 75 -7.47 -32.53 -12.05
N ASP A 76 -8.38 -31.90 -12.79
CA ASP A 76 -8.05 -31.07 -13.93
C ASP A 76 -7.31 -29.77 -13.52
N CYS A 77 -6.39 -29.32 -14.36
CA CYS A 77 -5.61 -28.12 -14.15
C CYS A 77 -6.48 -26.82 -14.12
N GLU A 78 -7.71 -26.87 -14.63
CA GLU A 78 -8.67 -25.75 -14.52
C GLU A 78 -9.06 -25.42 -13.07
N HIS A 79 -8.80 -26.33 -12.11
CA HIS A 79 -9.08 -26.15 -10.68
C HIS A 79 -7.92 -25.54 -9.89
N VAL A 80 -6.79 -25.21 -10.53
CA VAL A 80 -5.60 -24.65 -9.87
C VAL A 80 -5.91 -23.31 -9.21
N GLY A 81 -6.65 -22.44 -9.88
CA GLY A 81 -7.04 -21.13 -9.31
C GLY A 81 -7.91 -21.26 -8.07
N TRP A 82 -8.92 -22.12 -8.13
CA TRP A 82 -9.77 -22.42 -6.97
C TRP A 82 -8.95 -23.01 -5.81
N THR A 83 -8.04 -23.91 -6.09
CA THR A 83 -7.19 -24.56 -5.08
C THR A 83 -6.20 -23.54 -4.47
N MET A 84 -5.70 -22.58 -5.25
CA MET A 84 -4.83 -21.51 -4.76
C MET A 84 -5.59 -20.58 -3.79
N VAL A 85 -6.81 -20.15 -4.14
CA VAL A 85 -7.66 -19.34 -3.27
C VAL A 85 -7.97 -20.09 -1.97
N THR A 86 -8.29 -21.38 -2.08
CA THR A 86 -8.53 -22.26 -0.92
C THR A 86 -7.30 -22.35 -0.02
N LEU A 87 -6.11 -22.59 -0.58
CA LEU A 87 -4.87 -22.69 0.20
C LEU A 87 -4.58 -21.41 0.97
N VAL A 88 -4.74 -20.24 0.35
CA VAL A 88 -4.57 -18.94 1.03
C VAL A 88 -5.57 -18.78 2.16
N SER A 89 -6.83 -19.14 1.95
CA SER A 89 -7.88 -19.05 2.96
C SER A 89 -7.63 -19.97 4.15
N GLU A 90 -7.08 -21.16 3.92
CA GLU A 90 -6.68 -22.08 5.00
C GLU A 90 -5.44 -21.58 5.77
N ILE A 91 -4.48 -20.91 5.10
CA ILE A 91 -3.35 -20.27 5.77
C ILE A 91 -3.83 -19.24 6.81
N TRP A 92 -4.85 -18.46 6.49
CA TRP A 92 -5.34 -17.40 7.35
C TRP A 92 -6.53 -17.80 8.26
N ARG A 93 -7.01 -19.03 8.16
CA ARG A 93 -8.18 -19.53 8.90
C ARG A 93 -8.13 -19.20 10.38
N THR A 94 -7.04 -19.51 11.06
CA THR A 94 -6.91 -19.30 12.50
C THR A 94 -6.84 -17.84 12.87
N HIS A 95 -6.08 -17.05 12.10
CA HIS A 95 -5.97 -15.61 12.34
C HIS A 95 -7.34 -14.92 12.25
N LEU A 96 -8.16 -15.34 11.30
CA LEU A 96 -9.50 -14.79 11.11
C LEU A 96 -10.53 -15.32 12.12
N SER A 97 -10.40 -16.58 12.56
CA SER A 97 -11.40 -17.23 13.41
C SER A 97 -11.20 -17.02 14.91
N VAL A 98 -9.96 -16.84 15.41
CA VAL A 98 -9.68 -16.67 16.84
C VAL A 98 -9.89 -15.22 17.27
N GLY A 99 -10.78 -15.03 18.24
CA GLY A 99 -11.28 -13.76 18.76
C GLY A 99 -10.21 -12.80 19.28
N SER A 100 -9.52 -12.11 18.39
CA SER A 100 -8.83 -10.89 18.71
C SER A 100 -9.79 -9.71 18.67
N SER A 101 -9.61 -8.71 19.54
CA SER A 101 -10.40 -7.48 19.60
C SER A 101 -10.25 -6.58 18.36
N GLY A 102 -9.85 -7.14 17.23
CA GLY A 102 -9.52 -6.42 16.02
C GLY A 102 -10.71 -6.16 15.09
N ARG A 103 -10.57 -5.16 14.21
CA ARG A 103 -11.58 -4.84 13.18
C ARG A 103 -11.43 -5.77 11.99
N ARG A 104 -12.34 -6.72 11.84
CA ARG A 104 -12.37 -7.68 10.71
C ARG A 104 -13.53 -7.35 9.79
N LEU A 105 -13.32 -7.45 8.48
CA LEU A 105 -14.28 -7.10 7.46
C LEU A 105 -14.66 -8.32 6.63
N LEU A 106 -15.97 -8.57 6.54
CA LEU A 106 -16.55 -9.50 5.59
C LEU A 106 -17.08 -8.72 4.38
N LEU A 107 -16.59 -9.05 3.19
CA LEU A 107 -17.09 -8.51 1.93
C LEU A 107 -18.04 -9.52 1.29
N LEU A 108 -19.31 -9.15 1.13
CA LEU A 108 -20.34 -9.97 0.51
C LEU A 108 -20.77 -9.37 -0.84
N PRO A 109 -21.11 -10.22 -1.83
CA PRO A 109 -21.70 -9.74 -3.07
C PRO A 109 -23.12 -9.21 -2.81
N ASP A 110 -23.57 -8.26 -3.63
CA ASP A 110 -24.97 -7.87 -3.66
C ASP A 110 -25.81 -8.97 -4.31
N CYS A 111 -27.01 -9.21 -3.79
CA CYS A 111 -27.92 -10.16 -4.39
C CYS A 111 -28.49 -9.60 -5.71
N PRO A 112 -28.28 -10.24 -6.87
CA PRO A 112 -28.72 -9.72 -8.16
C PRO A 112 -30.27 -9.71 -8.33
N VAL A 113 -30.98 -10.45 -7.50
CA VAL A 113 -32.46 -10.55 -7.53
C VAL A 113 -33.12 -9.56 -6.55
N ALA A 114 -32.34 -8.78 -5.81
CA ALA A 114 -32.86 -7.84 -4.84
C ALA A 114 -33.62 -6.67 -5.51
N THR A 115 -34.88 -6.47 -5.17
CA THR A 115 -35.78 -5.43 -5.76
C THR A 115 -36.01 -4.24 -4.83
N GLY A 116 -35.19 -4.02 -3.78
CA GLY A 116 -35.37 -2.96 -2.79
C GLY A 116 -34.24 -1.96 -2.75
N LYS A 117 -34.43 -0.81 -2.07
CA LYS A 117 -33.31 0.08 -1.71
C LYS A 117 -32.49 -0.58 -0.60
N PRO A 118 -31.15 -0.50 -0.64
CA PRO A 118 -30.31 -1.03 0.42
C PRO A 118 -30.67 -0.36 1.76
N GLN A 119 -30.75 -1.16 2.82
CA GLN A 119 -30.73 -0.61 4.17
C GLN A 119 -29.28 -0.25 4.52
N GLU A 120 -29.11 0.84 5.26
CA GLU A 120 -27.79 1.33 5.65
C GLU A 120 -27.00 0.22 6.37
N GLY A 121 -25.84 -0.17 5.80
CA GLY A 121 -24.98 -1.22 6.36
C GLY A 121 -25.40 -2.68 6.07
N MET A 122 -26.35 -2.91 5.15
CA MET A 122 -26.75 -4.25 4.73
C MET A 122 -26.61 -4.41 3.22
N PRO A 123 -26.02 -5.51 2.71
CA PRO A 123 -26.03 -5.82 1.29
C PRO A 123 -27.46 -5.93 0.75
N HIS A 124 -27.64 -5.69 -0.54
CA HIS A 124 -28.93 -5.98 -1.19
C HIS A 124 -29.25 -7.46 -1.05
N VAL A 125 -30.46 -7.77 -0.55
CA VAL A 125 -30.92 -9.15 -0.31
C VAL A 125 -32.33 -9.37 -0.87
N CYS A 126 -32.60 -10.58 -1.34
CA CYS A 126 -33.89 -10.93 -1.95
C CYS A 126 -34.94 -11.35 -0.92
N GLY A 127 -34.53 -11.76 0.29
CA GLY A 127 -35.44 -12.20 1.34
C GLY A 127 -34.72 -12.79 2.56
N PRO A 128 -35.46 -13.17 3.62
CA PRO A 128 -34.87 -13.63 4.88
C PRO A 128 -34.14 -14.98 4.79
N GLN A 129 -34.39 -15.77 3.75
CA GLN A 129 -33.73 -17.07 3.51
C GLN A 129 -32.48 -16.94 2.60
N CYS A 130 -32.09 -15.72 2.22
CA CYS A 130 -30.92 -15.48 1.42
C CYS A 130 -29.65 -15.87 2.18
N SER A 131 -28.75 -16.63 1.54
CA SER A 131 -27.44 -17.01 2.10
C SER A 131 -26.63 -15.79 2.56
N ILE A 132 -26.77 -14.65 1.87
CA ILE A 132 -26.14 -13.39 2.23
C ILE A 132 -26.65 -12.88 3.58
N VAL A 133 -27.97 -13.00 3.86
CA VAL A 133 -28.56 -12.62 5.16
C VAL A 133 -28.01 -13.49 6.29
N THR A 134 -27.93 -14.80 6.06
CA THR A 134 -27.35 -15.75 7.04
C THR A 134 -25.91 -15.38 7.38
N LEU A 135 -25.09 -15.12 6.36
CA LEU A 135 -23.68 -14.76 6.55
C LEU A 135 -23.52 -13.37 7.19
N TRP A 136 -24.35 -12.41 6.78
CA TRP A 136 -24.36 -11.06 7.36
C TRP A 136 -24.69 -11.10 8.85
N SER A 137 -25.74 -11.83 9.25
CA SER A 137 -26.11 -11.98 10.66
C SER A 137 -25.00 -12.65 11.46
N ALA A 138 -24.52 -13.81 11.01
CA ALA A 138 -23.48 -14.57 11.70
C ALA A 138 -22.17 -13.78 11.86
N ALA A 139 -21.79 -13.00 10.85
CA ALA A 139 -20.59 -12.15 10.91
C ALA A 139 -20.75 -11.04 11.95
N ARG A 140 -21.88 -10.34 11.97
CA ARG A 140 -22.17 -9.29 12.97
C ARG A 140 -22.21 -9.84 14.39
N ASP A 141 -22.87 -10.98 14.59
CA ASP A 141 -22.93 -11.65 15.89
C ASP A 141 -21.55 -12.07 16.39
N SER A 142 -20.61 -12.30 15.45
CA SER A 142 -19.19 -12.61 15.73
C SER A 142 -18.28 -11.37 15.76
N GLY A 143 -18.83 -10.16 15.74
CA GLY A 143 -18.08 -8.89 15.84
C GLY A 143 -17.37 -8.44 14.56
N TRP A 144 -17.74 -8.98 13.39
CA TRP A 144 -17.22 -8.54 12.10
C TRP A 144 -18.00 -7.33 11.56
N VAL A 145 -17.33 -6.45 10.87
CA VAL A 145 -17.96 -5.45 9.99
C VAL A 145 -18.33 -6.15 8.69
N VAL A 146 -19.46 -5.81 8.10
CA VAL A 146 -19.91 -6.39 6.81
C VAL A 146 -20.18 -5.27 5.83
N GLU A 147 -19.62 -5.38 4.63
CA GLU A 147 -19.80 -4.42 3.55
C GLU A 147 -19.99 -5.13 2.20
N SER A 148 -20.41 -4.37 1.18
CA SER A 148 -20.49 -4.88 -0.19
C SER A 148 -19.11 -5.13 -0.80
N SER A 149 -19.00 -6.17 -1.62
CA SER A 149 -17.76 -6.49 -2.36
C SER A 149 -17.32 -5.36 -3.32
N SER A 150 -18.19 -4.41 -3.63
CA SER A 150 -17.84 -3.20 -4.39
C SER A 150 -16.77 -2.34 -3.70
N ARG A 151 -16.63 -2.46 -2.35
CA ARG A 151 -15.61 -1.76 -1.55
C ARG A 151 -14.29 -2.52 -1.38
N ALA A 152 -14.06 -3.59 -2.15
CA ALA A 152 -12.87 -4.43 -1.99
C ALA A 152 -11.54 -3.65 -2.14
N VAL A 153 -11.48 -2.65 -3.00
CA VAL A 153 -10.26 -1.83 -3.21
C VAL A 153 -9.97 -0.97 -1.99
N ASP A 154 -11.00 -0.30 -1.44
CA ASP A 154 -10.88 0.53 -0.23
C ASP A 154 -10.50 -0.34 0.97
N ALA A 155 -11.16 -1.49 1.12
CA ALA A 155 -10.89 -2.45 2.19
C ALA A 155 -9.42 -2.93 2.20
N ILE A 156 -8.82 -3.14 1.03
CA ILE A 156 -7.40 -3.46 0.92
C ILE A 156 -6.54 -2.26 1.36
N GLY A 157 -6.94 -1.04 1.01
CA GLY A 157 -6.30 0.19 1.51
C GLY A 157 -6.36 0.28 3.03
N ASP A 158 -7.54 0.02 3.63
CA ASP A 158 -7.75 0.02 5.07
C ASP A 158 -6.93 -1.08 5.78
N LEU A 159 -6.80 -2.26 5.17
CA LEU A 159 -5.94 -3.33 5.67
C LEU A 159 -4.46 -2.92 5.64
N LEU A 160 -4.00 -2.34 4.54
CA LEU A 160 -2.60 -1.90 4.37
C LEU A 160 -2.25 -0.71 5.27
N SER A 161 -3.24 0.10 5.67
CA SER A 161 -3.06 1.21 6.62
C SER A 161 -3.21 0.78 8.09
N GLY A 162 -3.48 -0.51 8.35
CA GLY A 162 -3.67 -1.05 9.70
C GLY A 162 -5.02 -0.69 10.35
N GLN A 163 -5.98 -0.19 9.57
CA GLN A 163 -7.34 0.08 10.07
C GLN A 163 -8.18 -1.19 10.19
N LEU A 164 -7.82 -2.23 9.45
CA LEU A 164 -8.43 -3.56 9.51
C LEU A 164 -7.39 -4.60 9.93
N ASP A 165 -7.85 -5.65 10.60
CA ASP A 165 -7.05 -6.80 11.06
C ASP A 165 -7.16 -8.00 10.14
N GLY A 166 -8.15 -8.00 9.27
CA GLY A 166 -8.35 -9.07 8.31
C GLY A 166 -9.55 -8.84 7.42
N ILE A 167 -9.50 -9.45 6.24
CA ILE A 167 -10.58 -9.41 5.25
C ILE A 167 -10.96 -10.84 4.86
N LEU A 168 -12.25 -11.12 4.86
CA LEU A 168 -12.83 -12.30 4.24
C LEU A 168 -13.72 -11.86 3.08
N GLY A 169 -13.39 -12.24 1.84
CA GLY A 169 -14.15 -11.89 0.66
C GLY A 169 -14.96 -13.05 0.10
N VAL A 170 -16.18 -12.80 -0.35
CA VAL A 170 -16.99 -13.76 -1.13
C VAL A 170 -17.22 -13.15 -2.51
N ALA A 171 -16.66 -13.74 -3.55
CA ALA A 171 -16.74 -13.21 -4.91
C ALA A 171 -16.52 -14.30 -5.97
N HIS A 172 -16.70 -13.96 -7.25
CA HIS A 172 -16.42 -14.88 -8.35
C HIS A 172 -14.94 -15.26 -8.41
N LEU A 173 -14.66 -16.53 -8.77
CA LEU A 173 -13.30 -17.07 -8.80
C LEU A 173 -12.33 -16.24 -9.64
N GLU A 174 -12.78 -15.74 -10.79
CA GLU A 174 -11.95 -14.92 -11.68
C GLU A 174 -11.50 -13.61 -11.02
N ASP A 175 -12.39 -12.97 -10.26
CA ASP A 175 -12.07 -11.72 -9.55
C ASP A 175 -11.15 -11.97 -8.37
N LEU A 176 -11.37 -13.08 -7.65
CA LEU A 176 -10.48 -13.51 -6.57
C LEU A 176 -9.07 -13.86 -7.08
N GLU A 177 -8.96 -14.56 -8.21
CA GLU A 177 -7.66 -14.83 -8.82
C GLU A 177 -6.93 -13.54 -9.23
N LYS A 178 -7.64 -12.61 -9.88
CA LYS A 178 -7.07 -11.31 -10.25
C LYS A 178 -6.57 -10.54 -9.03
N ALA A 179 -7.35 -10.53 -7.95
CA ALA A 179 -6.97 -9.89 -6.69
C ALA A 179 -5.76 -10.58 -6.06
N PHE A 180 -5.76 -11.91 -5.96
CA PHE A 180 -4.70 -12.69 -5.31
C PHE A 180 -3.37 -12.70 -6.09
N ARG A 181 -3.40 -12.43 -7.39
CA ARG A 181 -2.17 -12.19 -8.17
C ARG A 181 -1.50 -10.86 -7.81
N LYS A 182 -2.30 -9.85 -7.41
CA LYS A 182 -1.82 -8.50 -7.11
C LYS A 182 -1.44 -8.30 -5.65
N LEU A 183 -1.96 -9.11 -4.74
CA LEU A 183 -1.77 -8.95 -3.30
C LEU A 183 -0.71 -9.93 -2.77
N PRO A 184 0.10 -9.53 -1.77
CA PRO A 184 0.98 -10.43 -1.03
C PRO A 184 0.17 -11.28 -0.03
N VAL A 185 -0.78 -12.08 -0.55
CA VAL A 185 -1.81 -12.78 0.21
C VAL A 185 -1.28 -13.77 1.26
N SER A 186 -0.02 -14.20 1.16
CA SER A 186 0.63 -15.01 2.19
C SER A 186 1.15 -14.20 3.38
N ARG A 187 1.02 -12.86 3.34
CA ARG A 187 1.51 -11.93 4.37
C ARG A 187 0.48 -10.93 4.86
N LEU A 188 -0.65 -10.88 4.19
CA LEU A 188 -1.81 -10.07 4.57
C LEU A 188 -2.94 -11.02 4.94
N PRO A 189 -3.63 -10.83 6.06
CA PRO A 189 -4.72 -11.69 6.51
C PRO A 189 -5.96 -11.49 5.64
N VAL A 190 -5.86 -11.99 4.42
CA VAL A 190 -6.92 -11.98 3.42
C VAL A 190 -7.29 -13.42 3.08
N ALA A 191 -8.52 -13.79 3.33
CA ALA A 191 -9.11 -15.04 2.90
C ALA A 191 -10.26 -14.77 1.93
N ALA A 192 -10.61 -15.76 1.13
CA ALA A 192 -11.75 -15.65 0.24
C ALA A 192 -12.43 -16.99 -0.01
N VAL A 193 -13.73 -16.93 -0.26
CA VAL A 193 -14.55 -18.07 -0.66
C VAL A 193 -15.10 -17.80 -2.05
N PRO A 194 -14.73 -18.62 -3.06
CA PRO A 194 -15.28 -18.48 -4.40
C PRO A 194 -16.76 -18.79 -4.44
N ILE A 195 -17.52 -17.99 -5.18
CA ILE A 195 -18.91 -18.32 -5.54
C ILE A 195 -18.89 -19.49 -6.52
N GLU A 196 -19.62 -20.54 -6.23
CA GLU A 196 -19.72 -21.72 -7.07
C GLU A 196 -20.76 -21.50 -8.18
N SER A 197 -20.33 -21.51 -9.44
CA SER A 197 -21.23 -21.49 -10.60
C SER A 197 -21.50 -22.90 -11.08
N ILE A 198 -22.78 -23.29 -11.12
CA ILE A 198 -23.18 -24.63 -11.59
C ILE A 198 -23.47 -24.63 -13.09
N GLN A 199 -24.05 -23.60 -13.68
CA GLN A 199 -24.15 -23.30 -15.12
C GLN A 199 -24.89 -21.96 -15.31
N GLY A 200 -24.28 -21.00 -16.04
CA GLY A 200 -24.90 -19.72 -16.45
C GLY A 200 -24.46 -18.50 -15.64
N ASP A 201 -24.55 -17.34 -16.28
CA ASP A 201 -23.99 -16.06 -15.81
C ASP A 201 -24.82 -15.33 -14.72
N GLN A 202 -25.80 -15.98 -14.10
CA GLN A 202 -26.64 -15.34 -13.08
C GLN A 202 -26.43 -15.98 -11.70
N PHE A 203 -26.03 -15.14 -10.75
CA PHE A 203 -25.99 -15.48 -9.33
C PHE A 203 -27.44 -15.52 -8.79
N ASP A 204 -27.86 -16.67 -8.25
CA ASP A 204 -29.11 -16.81 -7.52
C ASP A 204 -28.84 -17.30 -6.10
N CYS A 205 -29.07 -16.44 -5.13
CA CYS A 205 -28.83 -16.72 -3.71
C CYS A 205 -29.96 -17.53 -3.06
N CYS A 206 -31.05 -17.81 -3.78
CA CYS A 206 -32.32 -18.28 -3.21
C CYS A 206 -33.00 -19.46 -3.90
N SER A 207 -32.49 -19.94 -5.03
CA SER A 207 -33.17 -21.02 -5.75
C SER A 207 -32.78 -22.42 -5.28
N ASP A 208 -33.76 -23.32 -5.40
CA ASP A 208 -33.56 -24.75 -5.20
C ASP A 208 -32.44 -25.31 -6.11
N ALA A 209 -31.64 -26.10 -5.56
CA ALA A 209 -30.34 -26.70 -5.89
C ALA A 209 -30.02 -27.15 -7.33
N THR A 210 -30.72 -26.75 -8.37
CA THR A 210 -30.51 -27.30 -9.72
C THR A 210 -29.88 -26.36 -10.75
N THR A 211 -29.82 -25.05 -10.51
CA THR A 211 -29.30 -24.07 -11.51
C THR A 211 -28.61 -22.83 -10.92
N ALA A 212 -28.34 -22.76 -9.62
CA ALA A 212 -27.92 -21.54 -8.93
C ALA A 212 -26.41 -21.45 -8.68
N GLN A 213 -25.89 -20.24 -8.70
CA GLN A 213 -24.59 -19.94 -8.11
C GLN A 213 -24.70 -20.00 -6.59
N MET A 214 -23.97 -20.89 -5.94
CA MET A 214 -24.06 -21.14 -4.51
C MET A 214 -22.83 -20.60 -3.78
N ILE A 215 -23.09 -19.97 -2.62
CA ILE A 215 -22.04 -19.66 -1.64
C ILE A 215 -21.91 -20.88 -0.71
N ASP A 216 -20.71 -21.39 -0.50
CA ASP A 216 -20.43 -22.40 0.53
C ASP A 216 -20.51 -21.72 1.91
N VAL A 217 -21.75 -21.64 2.45
CA VAL A 217 -22.06 -20.98 3.72
C VAL A 217 -21.28 -21.60 4.87
N ASP A 218 -21.17 -22.93 4.92
CA ASP A 218 -20.47 -23.63 6.00
C ASP A 218 -18.97 -23.28 6.00
N TRP A 219 -18.39 -23.14 4.83
CA TRP A 219 -16.98 -22.74 4.73
C TRP A 219 -16.77 -21.28 5.18
N VAL A 220 -17.62 -20.36 4.75
CA VAL A 220 -17.56 -18.97 5.22
C VAL A 220 -17.74 -18.90 6.74
N LEU A 221 -18.74 -19.61 7.32
CA LEU A 221 -18.95 -19.67 8.77
C LEU A 221 -17.74 -20.22 9.52
N GLY A 222 -17.09 -21.24 8.95
CA GLY A 222 -15.85 -21.80 9.49
C GLY A 222 -14.69 -20.80 9.52
N LEU A 223 -14.58 -19.92 8.51
CA LEU A 223 -13.57 -18.85 8.45
C LEU A 223 -13.94 -17.67 9.38
N LEU A 224 -15.22 -17.41 9.62
CA LEU A 224 -15.69 -16.43 10.60
C LEU A 224 -15.45 -16.86 12.06
N GLY A 225 -15.12 -18.14 12.29
CA GLY A 225 -14.92 -18.68 13.63
C GLY A 225 -16.18 -19.17 14.32
N VAL A 226 -17.28 -19.36 13.58
CA VAL A 226 -18.57 -19.85 14.12
C VAL A 226 -18.58 -21.38 14.26
N ALA A 227 -17.68 -22.08 13.56
CA ALA A 227 -17.48 -23.53 13.68
C ALA A 227 -15.99 -23.83 13.96
N GLY A 228 -15.67 -24.38 15.13
CA GLY A 228 -14.30 -24.47 15.65
C GLY A 228 -13.29 -25.33 14.90
N GLY A 229 -12.08 -24.86 14.82
CA GLY A 229 -10.86 -25.59 14.39
C GLY A 229 -9.62 -24.69 14.37
N ALA A 230 -8.51 -25.13 14.98
CA ALA A 230 -7.30 -24.32 15.22
C ALA A 230 -6.21 -24.54 14.15
N VAL A 231 -5.60 -23.47 13.66
CA VAL A 231 -4.39 -23.45 12.79
C VAL A 231 -3.47 -22.26 13.16
N THR A 232 -2.19 -22.35 12.93
CA THR A 232 -1.14 -21.42 13.38
C THR A 232 -0.89 -20.28 12.39
N PRO A 233 -0.70 -19.01 12.81
CA PRO A 233 -0.59 -17.85 11.91
C PRO A 233 0.76 -17.75 11.20
N VAL A 234 0.72 -17.32 9.94
CA VAL A 234 1.87 -16.81 9.18
C VAL A 234 2.26 -15.42 9.75
N GLY A 235 3.55 -15.10 9.81
CA GLY A 235 4.05 -13.84 10.40
C GLY A 235 3.26 -12.62 9.97
N ASP A 236 2.50 -12.08 10.90
CA ASP A 236 1.57 -10.97 10.71
C ASP A 236 2.30 -9.63 10.92
N TYR A 237 2.26 -8.77 9.90
CA TYR A 237 2.83 -7.43 9.98
C TYR A 237 1.81 -6.35 10.38
N LEU A 238 0.52 -6.70 10.49
CA LEU A 238 -0.52 -5.74 10.83
C LEU A 238 -0.33 -5.09 12.20
N PRO A 239 0.11 -5.80 13.26
CA PRO A 239 0.39 -5.16 14.54
C PRO A 239 1.43 -4.05 14.41
N LEU A 240 2.48 -4.26 13.61
CA LEU A 240 3.51 -3.24 13.36
C LEU A 240 3.00 -2.08 12.50
N LEU A 241 2.17 -2.35 11.50
CA LEU A 241 1.53 -1.30 10.70
C LEU A 241 0.59 -0.45 11.55
N ARG A 242 -0.17 -1.09 12.45
CA ARG A 242 -1.02 -0.40 13.41
C ARG A 242 -0.19 0.41 14.40
N GLU A 243 0.84 -0.18 15.01
CA GLU A 243 1.77 0.53 15.90
C GLU A 243 2.35 1.77 15.21
N ALA A 244 2.78 1.63 13.94
CA ALA A 244 3.28 2.74 13.16
C ALA A 244 2.23 3.86 12.96
N SER A 245 0.98 3.50 12.69
CA SER A 245 -0.11 4.47 12.54
C SER A 245 -0.52 5.11 13.86
N GLU A 246 -0.61 4.34 14.94
CA GLU A 246 -1.00 4.81 16.27
C GLU A 246 -0.03 5.84 16.85
N MET A 247 1.26 5.80 16.46
CA MET A 247 2.25 6.80 16.88
C MET A 247 1.91 8.22 16.42
N PHE A 248 1.01 8.39 15.44
CA PHE A 248 0.59 9.68 14.87
C PHE A 248 -0.81 10.11 15.32
N THR A 249 -1.39 9.44 16.31
CA THR A 249 -2.58 9.97 17.00
C THR A 249 -2.21 11.21 17.82
N GLN A 250 -3.19 12.09 18.02
CA GLN A 250 -2.97 13.33 18.75
C GLN A 250 -2.41 13.09 20.16
N ASP A 251 -2.92 12.07 20.85
CA ASP A 251 -2.49 11.75 22.22
C ASP A 251 -1.08 11.16 22.25
N ALA A 252 -0.75 10.24 21.33
CA ALA A 252 0.58 9.64 21.24
C ALA A 252 1.67 10.68 20.90
N LEU A 253 1.38 11.61 19.99
CA LEU A 253 2.29 12.71 19.66
C LEU A 253 2.46 13.65 20.84
N ARG A 254 1.38 13.98 21.56
CA ARG A 254 1.43 14.83 22.76
C ARG A 254 2.34 14.24 23.82
N GLU A 255 2.08 12.99 24.21
CA GLU A 255 2.88 12.28 25.22
C GLU A 255 4.36 12.24 24.83
N ARG A 256 4.66 11.93 23.57
CA ARG A 256 6.03 11.88 23.06
C ARG A 256 6.73 13.23 23.09
N PHE A 257 6.07 14.29 22.65
CA PHE A 257 6.67 15.62 22.61
C PHE A 257 6.86 16.19 24.02
N GLU A 258 5.93 15.97 24.93
CA GLU A 258 6.06 16.34 26.34
C GLU A 258 7.23 15.59 26.99
N GLY A 259 7.39 14.29 26.74
CA GLY A 259 8.51 13.47 27.19
C GLY A 259 9.88 13.98 26.70
N LEU A 260 9.93 14.61 25.51
CA LEU A 260 11.12 15.26 24.95
C LEU A 260 11.30 16.72 25.40
N GLY A 261 10.43 17.22 26.29
CA GLY A 261 10.43 18.62 26.73
C GLY A 261 9.95 19.62 25.68
N ILE A 262 9.28 19.15 24.65
CA ILE A 262 8.70 19.96 23.57
C ILE A 262 7.25 20.29 23.96
N ARG A 263 7.01 21.50 24.45
CA ARG A 263 5.72 21.92 25.00
C ARG A 263 4.93 22.80 24.01
N ASN A 264 3.60 22.85 24.18
CA ASN A 264 2.68 23.73 23.44
C ASN A 264 2.53 23.47 21.94
N ILE A 265 2.81 22.24 21.49
CA ILE A 265 2.58 21.86 20.08
C ILE A 265 1.17 21.31 19.87
N ILE A 266 0.60 20.63 20.88
CA ILE A 266 -0.70 19.97 20.78
C ILE A 266 -1.64 20.56 21.84
N PRO A 267 -2.81 21.08 21.47
CA PRO A 267 -3.75 21.63 22.45
C PRO A 267 -4.31 20.53 23.35
N ALA A 268 -4.51 20.88 24.62
CA ALA A 268 -5.07 19.94 25.61
C ALA A 268 -6.53 19.55 25.32
N GLN A 269 -7.27 20.33 24.55
CA GLN A 269 -8.64 20.08 24.10
C GLN A 269 -8.89 20.75 22.74
N SER A 270 -9.49 19.99 21.81
CA SER A 270 -10.03 20.53 20.56
C SER A 270 -11.37 21.24 20.82
N SER A 271 -11.32 22.48 21.23
CA SER A 271 -12.50 23.32 21.33
C SER A 271 -12.23 24.66 20.65
N SER A 272 -13.03 24.91 19.63
CA SER A 272 -13.18 26.12 18.85
C SER A 272 -12.33 26.23 17.58
N GLY A 273 -12.99 26.68 16.52
CA GLY A 273 -12.46 26.74 15.16
C GLY A 273 -11.18 27.59 15.04
N ILE A 274 -10.50 27.43 13.94
CA ILE A 274 -9.20 28.03 13.56
C ILE A 274 -9.10 29.56 13.83
N SER A 275 -10.22 30.25 13.93
CA SER A 275 -10.30 31.70 14.16
C SER A 275 -9.83 32.19 15.56
N ALA A 276 -9.53 31.28 16.50
CA ALA A 276 -9.15 31.61 17.88
C ALA A 276 -7.73 31.13 18.26
N ILE A 277 -6.87 30.75 17.29
CA ILE A 277 -5.51 30.30 17.60
C ILE A 277 -4.63 31.50 18.00
N PRO A 278 -3.98 31.45 19.19
CA PRO A 278 -3.02 32.50 19.55
C PRO A 278 -1.83 32.51 18.57
N PRO A 279 -1.38 33.70 18.10
CA PRO A 279 -0.31 33.79 17.10
C PRO A 279 0.96 32.99 17.45
N LEU A 280 1.39 33.03 18.72
CA LEU A 280 2.60 32.32 19.19
C LEU A 280 2.47 30.77 19.18
N GLN A 281 1.26 30.23 19.07
CA GLN A 281 1.00 28.80 19.05
C GLN A 281 0.61 28.31 17.65
N SER A 282 0.33 29.21 16.71
CA SER A 282 -0.25 28.85 15.41
C SER A 282 0.60 27.86 14.62
N THR A 283 1.90 28.10 14.48
CA THR A 283 2.81 27.22 13.74
C THR A 283 2.82 25.79 14.31
N GLY A 284 2.95 25.66 15.64
CA GLY A 284 2.96 24.35 16.30
C GLY A 284 1.63 23.61 16.17
N LEU A 285 0.50 24.32 16.28
CA LEU A 285 -0.82 23.72 16.14
C LEU A 285 -1.10 23.26 14.71
N LEU A 286 -0.74 24.05 13.70
CA LEU A 286 -0.88 23.68 12.30
C LEU A 286 0.04 22.51 11.95
N ALA A 287 1.27 22.50 12.45
CA ALA A 287 2.20 21.38 12.29
C ALA A 287 1.63 20.09 12.91
N SER A 288 1.09 20.17 14.11
CA SER A 288 0.46 19.03 14.79
C SER A 288 -0.76 18.49 14.04
N ASP A 289 -1.66 19.38 13.58
CA ASP A 289 -2.81 18.97 12.77
C ASP A 289 -2.34 18.27 11.50
N PHE A 290 -1.31 18.77 10.82
CA PHE A 290 -0.79 18.14 9.61
C PHE A 290 -0.15 16.76 9.87
N LEU A 291 0.53 16.58 11.00
CA LEU A 291 1.11 15.30 11.39
C LEU A 291 0.04 14.21 11.60
N THR A 292 -1.15 14.58 12.07
CA THR A 292 -2.27 13.66 12.29
C THR A 292 -3.12 13.41 11.05
N ARG A 293 -2.95 14.22 9.99
CA ARG A 293 -3.67 14.03 8.72
C ARG A 293 -3.13 12.82 7.99
N GLY A 294 -3.90 11.77 7.77
CA GLY A 294 -3.66 10.65 6.87
C GLY A 294 -2.21 10.19 6.67
N GLY A 295 -2.03 9.20 5.84
CA GLY A 295 -0.74 8.65 5.45
C GLY A 295 -0.69 7.15 5.64
N LYS A 296 0.18 6.48 4.87
CA LYS A 296 0.39 5.02 4.95
C LYS A 296 1.44 4.63 6.00
N PHE A 297 2.12 5.59 6.60
CA PHE A 297 3.16 5.43 7.63
C PHE A 297 4.19 4.33 7.34
N LEU A 298 4.53 4.14 6.06
CA LEU A 298 5.42 3.06 5.62
C LEU A 298 6.85 3.22 6.17
N ARG A 299 7.35 4.45 6.31
CA ARG A 299 8.70 4.69 6.81
C ARG A 299 8.83 4.34 8.29
N PRO A 300 7.93 4.79 9.18
CA PRO A 300 7.86 4.30 10.55
C PRO A 300 7.76 2.78 10.62
N PHE A 301 6.86 2.17 9.85
CA PHE A 301 6.72 0.72 9.79
C PHE A 301 8.04 0.03 9.40
N ILE A 302 8.74 0.50 8.37
CA ILE A 302 10.01 -0.07 7.94
C ILE A 302 11.04 -0.02 9.06
N THR A 303 11.16 1.12 9.75
CA THR A 303 12.10 1.28 10.86
C THR A 303 11.82 0.28 11.97
N LEU A 304 10.55 0.13 12.38
CA LEU A 304 10.15 -0.83 13.40
C LEU A 304 10.39 -2.28 12.95
N ALA A 305 10.01 -2.62 11.73
CA ALA A 305 10.13 -3.97 11.18
C ALA A 305 11.60 -4.44 11.05
N ILE A 306 12.48 -3.54 10.59
CA ILE A 306 13.91 -3.84 10.51
C ILE A 306 14.51 -4.04 11.90
N PHE A 307 14.18 -3.15 12.84
CA PHE A 307 14.65 -3.29 14.22
C PHE A 307 14.21 -4.62 14.83
N ASP A 308 12.92 -4.96 14.75
CA ASP A 308 12.36 -6.18 15.34
C ASP A 308 12.94 -7.45 14.70
N ALA A 309 13.10 -7.47 13.39
CA ALA A 309 13.67 -8.60 12.68
C ALA A 309 15.12 -8.87 13.12
N LEU A 310 15.93 -7.81 13.20
CA LEU A 310 17.33 -7.94 13.63
C LEU A 310 17.46 -8.31 15.10
N MET A 311 16.64 -7.75 15.98
CA MET A 311 16.62 -8.12 17.39
C MET A 311 16.21 -9.58 17.59
N SER A 312 15.25 -10.07 16.82
CA SER A 312 14.86 -11.49 16.84
C SER A 312 16.00 -12.41 16.39
N ASP A 313 16.73 -12.05 15.33
CA ASP A 313 17.88 -12.82 14.85
C ASP A 313 19.05 -12.81 15.85
N ILE A 314 19.32 -11.65 16.47
CA ILE A 314 20.35 -11.52 17.52
C ILE A 314 20.02 -12.40 18.73
N GLN A 315 18.77 -12.39 19.20
CA GLN A 315 18.32 -13.23 20.30
C GLN A 315 18.40 -14.72 19.94
N ALA A 316 17.99 -15.10 18.74
CA ALA A 316 18.09 -16.49 18.27
C ALA A 316 19.53 -16.99 18.16
N SER A 317 20.49 -16.08 17.92
CA SER A 317 21.92 -16.39 17.86
C SER A 317 22.57 -16.53 19.23
N GLY A 318 21.82 -16.34 20.33
CA GLY A 318 22.35 -16.41 21.71
C GLY A 318 23.25 -15.23 22.09
N LEU A 319 23.30 -14.18 21.30
CA LEU A 319 24.02 -12.95 21.60
C LEU A 319 23.22 -12.10 22.59
N HIS A 320 23.83 -11.78 23.75
CA HIS A 320 23.24 -10.85 24.70
C HIS A 320 23.63 -9.42 24.36
N VAL A 321 22.77 -8.74 23.64
CA VAL A 321 22.87 -7.29 23.38
C VAL A 321 21.84 -6.59 24.26
N CYS A 322 22.23 -5.49 24.93
CA CYS A 322 21.27 -4.64 25.61
C CYS A 322 20.41 -3.93 24.55
N PRO A 323 19.11 -4.22 24.44
CA PRO A 323 18.30 -3.66 23.36
C PRO A 323 18.10 -2.16 23.57
N THR A 324 18.14 -1.41 22.49
CA THR A 324 17.68 -0.01 22.48
C THR A 324 16.22 0.04 22.96
N PRO A 325 15.87 0.95 23.90
CA PRO A 325 14.49 1.06 24.36
C PRO A 325 13.49 1.29 23.21
N ARG A 326 12.37 0.59 23.22
CA ARG A 326 11.35 0.67 22.14
C ARG A 326 10.89 2.10 21.87
N ASP A 327 10.79 2.94 22.92
CA ASP A 327 10.39 4.34 22.78
C ASP A 327 11.42 5.19 22.02
N VAL A 328 12.70 4.86 22.10
CA VAL A 328 13.75 5.47 21.29
C VAL A 328 13.56 5.10 19.82
N VAL A 329 13.30 3.82 19.52
CA VAL A 329 13.04 3.35 18.15
C VAL A 329 11.81 4.04 17.56
N LYS A 330 10.72 4.13 18.34
CA LYS A 330 9.51 4.86 17.97
C LYS A 330 9.78 6.35 17.72
N SER A 331 10.60 6.97 18.55
CA SER A 331 10.95 8.38 18.39
C SER A 331 11.72 8.64 17.10
N CYS A 332 12.68 7.78 16.75
CA CYS A 332 13.39 7.85 15.48
C CYS A 332 12.45 7.62 14.29
N ALA A 333 11.55 6.64 14.40
CA ALA A 333 10.55 6.38 13.37
C ALA A 333 9.60 7.57 13.16
N VAL A 334 9.16 8.22 14.26
CA VAL A 334 8.36 9.46 14.20
C VAL A 334 9.16 10.58 13.55
N ALA A 335 10.44 10.77 13.91
CA ALA A 335 11.26 11.82 13.31
C ALA A 335 11.37 11.67 11.79
N ILE A 336 11.57 10.45 11.27
CA ILE A 336 11.63 10.18 9.82
C ILE A 336 10.31 10.60 9.13
N GLU A 337 9.16 10.28 9.73
CA GLU A 337 7.86 10.66 9.15
C GLU A 337 7.60 12.17 9.29
N VAL A 338 8.07 12.82 10.36
CA VAL A 338 8.00 14.28 10.53
C VAL A 338 8.73 14.98 9.39
N PHE A 339 9.94 14.53 9.01
CA PHE A 339 10.64 15.01 7.82
C PHE A 339 9.85 14.79 6.54
N HIS A 340 9.26 13.60 6.38
CA HIS A 340 8.42 13.32 5.23
C HIS A 340 7.20 14.25 5.16
N LYS A 341 6.52 14.48 6.28
CA LYS A 341 5.39 15.42 6.34
C LYS A 341 5.82 16.86 6.03
N ALA A 342 7.01 17.27 6.47
CA ALA A 342 7.58 18.56 6.10
C ALA A 342 7.78 18.68 4.58
N SER A 343 8.39 17.66 3.96
CA SER A 343 8.60 17.67 2.51
C SER A 343 7.28 17.72 1.73
N LEU A 344 6.22 17.04 2.21
CA LEU A 344 4.91 17.12 1.56
C LEU A 344 4.30 18.53 1.58
N ILE A 345 4.51 19.31 2.66
CA ILE A 345 4.05 20.71 2.70
C ILE A 345 4.81 21.57 1.70
N HIS A 346 6.14 21.38 1.60
CA HIS A 346 6.96 22.10 0.63
C HIS A 346 6.63 21.68 -0.80
N ASP A 347 6.51 20.38 -1.08
CA ASP A 347 6.10 19.84 -2.38
C ASP A 347 4.74 20.42 -2.82
N ASP A 348 3.74 20.48 -1.90
CA ASP A 348 2.44 21.06 -2.21
C ASP A 348 2.53 22.53 -2.66
N VAL A 349 3.43 23.32 -2.06
CA VAL A 349 3.68 24.72 -2.47
C VAL A 349 4.37 24.76 -3.83
N GLU A 350 5.39 23.95 -4.03
CA GLU A 350 6.21 23.90 -5.25
C GLU A 350 5.42 23.41 -6.46
N ASP A 351 4.49 22.45 -6.22
CA ASP A 351 3.65 21.83 -7.23
C ASP A 351 2.30 22.53 -7.41
N GLN A 352 1.98 23.48 -6.52
CA GLN A 352 0.70 24.20 -6.49
C GLN A 352 -0.51 23.23 -6.37
N ASP A 353 -0.35 22.15 -5.59
CA ASP A 353 -1.40 21.17 -5.36
C ASP A 353 -2.51 21.76 -4.47
N ASP A 354 -3.78 21.68 -4.89
CA ASP A 354 -4.91 22.22 -4.14
C ASP A 354 -5.32 21.38 -2.93
N LYS A 355 -5.17 20.06 -3.02
CA LYS A 355 -5.66 19.09 -2.03
C LYS A 355 -4.61 18.06 -1.64
N ARG A 356 -4.59 17.71 -0.34
CA ARG A 356 -3.80 16.62 0.25
C ARG A 356 -4.64 15.88 1.29
N TYR A 357 -4.69 14.52 1.20
CA TYR A 357 -5.52 13.69 2.08
C TYR A 357 -7.00 14.12 2.10
N GLY A 358 -7.56 14.50 0.96
CA GLY A 358 -8.95 14.94 0.82
C GLY A 358 -9.27 16.32 1.43
N ARG A 359 -8.25 17.06 1.94
CA ARG A 359 -8.39 18.41 2.51
C ARG A 359 -7.58 19.42 1.69
N PRO A 360 -7.88 20.73 1.78
CA PRO A 360 -7.03 21.76 1.19
C PRO A 360 -5.59 21.63 1.69
N THR A 361 -4.63 21.91 0.80
CA THR A 361 -3.20 21.97 1.17
C THR A 361 -2.94 23.14 2.10
N MET A 362 -1.82 23.09 2.82
CA MET A 362 -1.47 24.13 3.79
C MET A 362 -1.40 25.53 3.14
N HIS A 363 -0.85 25.62 1.94
CA HIS A 363 -0.73 26.90 1.23
C HIS A 363 -2.07 27.38 0.65
N ALA A 364 -2.96 26.47 0.23
CA ALA A 364 -4.29 26.83 -0.23
C ALA A 364 -5.18 27.36 0.91
N GLU A 365 -5.02 26.81 2.14
CA GLU A 365 -5.83 27.18 3.30
C GLU A 365 -5.27 28.42 4.04
N PHE A 366 -3.93 28.51 4.20
CA PHE A 366 -3.28 29.53 5.03
C PHE A 366 -2.28 30.42 4.30
N GLY A 367 -2.09 30.23 3.01
CA GLY A 367 -1.15 30.94 2.16
C GLY A 367 0.29 30.38 2.20
N VAL A 368 1.04 30.67 1.15
CA VAL A 368 2.42 30.18 0.95
C VAL A 368 3.37 30.51 2.12
N PRO A 369 3.40 31.75 2.68
CA PRO A 369 4.31 32.06 3.79
C PRO A 369 4.07 31.20 5.03
N CYS A 370 2.80 30.89 5.32
CA CYS A 370 2.44 30.02 6.44
C CYS A 370 2.87 28.58 6.18
N ALA A 371 2.63 28.06 4.98
CA ALA A 371 3.01 26.70 4.60
C ALA A 371 4.53 26.48 4.70
N VAL A 372 5.34 27.40 4.15
CA VAL A 372 6.80 27.35 4.26
C VAL A 372 7.23 27.35 5.73
N ASN A 373 6.69 28.25 6.55
CA ASN A 373 7.03 28.32 7.97
C ASN A 373 6.68 27.03 8.74
N VAL A 374 5.53 26.42 8.45
CA VAL A 374 5.12 25.14 9.09
C VAL A 374 6.02 23.99 8.61
N GLY A 375 6.39 23.94 7.33
CA GLY A 375 7.33 22.96 6.80
C GLY A 375 8.70 23.06 7.48
N ASP A 376 9.27 24.27 7.57
CA ASP A 376 10.55 24.51 8.26
C ASP A 376 10.50 24.15 9.75
N TYR A 377 9.36 24.46 10.40
CA TYR A 377 9.15 24.07 11.79
C TYR A 377 9.18 22.55 11.97
N LEU A 378 8.54 21.78 11.07
CA LEU A 378 8.58 20.32 11.09
C LEU A 378 9.99 19.77 10.84
N VAL A 379 10.78 20.38 9.94
CA VAL A 379 12.20 20.03 9.77
C VAL A 379 12.95 20.19 11.09
N GLY A 380 12.82 21.35 11.75
CA GLY A 380 13.40 21.61 13.07
C GLY A 380 12.93 20.62 14.14
N LEU A 381 11.64 20.28 14.14
CA LEU A 381 11.05 19.30 15.04
C LEU A 381 11.66 17.91 14.86
N GLY A 382 11.84 17.45 13.63
CA GLY A 382 12.47 16.16 13.33
C GLY A 382 13.88 16.04 13.92
N TYR A 383 14.72 17.05 13.73
CA TYR A 383 16.05 17.12 14.37
C TYR A 383 15.96 17.19 15.89
N ARG A 384 15.02 17.98 16.43
CA ARG A 384 14.84 18.11 17.88
C ARG A 384 14.43 16.81 18.53
N ILE A 385 13.61 15.98 17.88
CA ILE A 385 13.23 14.65 18.38
C ILE A 385 14.47 13.78 18.54
N VAL A 386 15.30 13.64 17.49
CA VAL A 386 16.46 12.74 17.52
C VAL A 386 17.57 13.26 18.43
N SER A 387 17.82 14.57 18.43
CA SER A 387 18.82 15.20 19.32
C SER A 387 18.42 15.21 20.79
N GLY A 388 17.16 14.97 21.11
CA GLY A 388 16.63 14.92 22.47
C GLY A 388 16.45 13.53 23.06
N LEU A 389 16.82 12.48 22.33
CA LEU A 389 16.65 11.10 22.77
C LEU A 389 17.39 10.83 24.08
N GLN A 390 16.74 10.06 24.95
CA GLN A 390 17.32 9.54 26.20
C GLN A 390 17.40 8.01 26.10
N GLY A 391 18.35 7.41 26.81
CA GLY A 391 18.50 5.95 26.85
C GLY A 391 19.34 5.37 25.70
N ILE A 392 20.01 6.20 24.91
CA ILE A 392 21.10 5.80 24.00
C ILE A 392 22.35 6.65 24.26
N ASP A 393 23.51 6.13 23.88
CA ASP A 393 24.75 6.89 24.02
C ASP A 393 24.84 8.03 23.00
N GLN A 394 25.71 8.99 23.27
CA GLN A 394 25.87 10.18 22.45
C GLN A 394 26.39 9.84 21.03
N SER A 395 27.19 8.78 20.87
CA SER A 395 27.68 8.33 19.56
C SER A 395 26.53 7.81 18.72
N ALA A 396 25.67 6.95 19.29
CA ALA A 396 24.48 6.43 18.62
C ALA A 396 23.51 7.56 18.21
N GLN A 397 23.32 8.55 19.09
CA GLN A 397 22.52 9.73 18.79
C GLN A 397 23.10 10.56 17.62
N THR A 398 24.42 10.76 17.60
CA THR A 398 25.11 11.49 16.55
C THR A 398 24.95 10.80 15.21
N ILE A 399 25.08 9.47 15.16
CA ILE A 399 24.86 8.68 13.94
C ILE A 399 23.42 8.81 13.45
N ALA A 400 22.44 8.73 14.35
CA ALA A 400 21.01 8.88 13.99
C ALA A 400 20.73 10.27 13.38
N VAL A 401 21.28 11.34 13.95
CA VAL A 401 21.18 12.69 13.38
C VAL A 401 21.84 12.76 12.01
N SER A 402 23.03 12.18 11.85
CA SER A 402 23.78 12.16 10.57
C SER A 402 23.01 11.44 9.47
N LEU A 403 22.37 10.29 9.79
CA LEU A 403 21.54 9.54 8.84
C LEU A 403 20.35 10.39 8.35
N LEU A 404 19.68 11.11 9.25
CA LEU A 404 18.59 12.02 8.87
C LEU A 404 19.08 13.18 8.02
N ALA A 405 20.20 13.78 8.38
CA ALA A 405 20.75 14.92 7.67
C ALA A 405 21.18 14.57 6.24
N ASP A 406 21.88 13.42 6.06
CA ASP A 406 22.25 12.92 4.73
C ASP A 406 21.02 12.65 3.85
N ALA A 407 20.01 11.97 4.40
CA ALA A 407 18.77 11.70 3.68
C ALA A 407 18.05 12.99 3.29
N HIS A 408 17.94 13.97 4.20
CA HIS A 408 17.30 15.25 3.94
C HIS A 408 18.01 16.05 2.84
N MET A 409 19.35 16.13 2.89
CA MET A 409 20.13 16.81 1.84
C MET A 409 19.93 16.17 0.46
N ARG A 410 19.94 14.84 0.38
CA ARG A 410 19.78 14.11 -0.88
C ARG A 410 18.36 14.23 -1.42
N LEU A 411 17.34 14.19 -0.57
CA LEU A 411 15.95 14.41 -0.96
C LEU A 411 15.76 15.83 -1.52
N ALA A 412 16.28 16.85 -0.83
CA ALA A 412 16.24 18.24 -1.30
C ALA A 412 16.99 18.43 -2.63
N GLN A 413 18.13 17.73 -2.83
CA GLN A 413 18.86 17.74 -4.10
C GLN A 413 18.03 17.13 -5.23
N GLY A 414 17.31 16.02 -4.98
CA GLY A 414 16.44 15.39 -5.95
C GLY A 414 15.26 16.28 -6.33
N GLN A 415 14.60 16.88 -5.35
CA GLN A 415 13.52 17.84 -5.57
C GLN A 415 14.00 19.08 -6.33
N GLY A 416 15.15 19.63 -5.93
CA GLY A 416 15.75 20.78 -6.62
C GLY A 416 16.12 20.49 -8.07
N ALA A 417 16.57 19.26 -8.39
CA ALA A 417 16.85 18.86 -9.77
C ALA A 417 15.57 18.82 -10.62
N GLU A 418 14.46 18.34 -10.05
CA GLU A 418 13.15 18.34 -10.70
C GLU A 418 12.67 19.77 -10.97
N LEU A 419 12.68 20.63 -9.96
CA LEU A 419 12.29 22.04 -10.07
C LEU A 419 13.13 22.77 -11.12
N TRP A 420 14.47 22.59 -11.08
CA TRP A 420 15.36 23.20 -12.04
C TRP A 420 15.04 22.78 -13.48
N TRP A 421 14.83 21.48 -13.72
CA TRP A 421 14.48 20.98 -15.04
C TRP A 421 13.12 21.51 -15.52
N ARG A 422 12.14 21.62 -14.60
CA ARG A 422 10.80 22.12 -14.90
C ARG A 422 10.83 23.53 -15.51
N ASP A 423 11.75 24.36 -15.07
CA ASP A 423 11.83 25.75 -15.50
C ASP A 423 12.72 25.96 -16.73
N GLN A 424 13.42 24.90 -17.20
CA GLN A 424 14.27 25.01 -18.38
C GLN A 424 13.45 25.06 -19.68
N ALA A 425 13.95 25.83 -20.67
CA ALA A 425 13.39 25.85 -22.03
C ALA A 425 13.66 24.53 -22.77
N ASP A 426 14.81 23.90 -22.53
CA ASP A 426 15.20 22.60 -23.08
C ASP A 426 14.56 21.48 -22.23
N LYS A 427 13.60 20.78 -22.80
CA LYS A 427 12.88 19.68 -22.17
C LYS A 427 13.45 18.31 -22.49
N ARG A 428 14.68 18.23 -22.98
CA ARG A 428 15.33 16.93 -23.18
C ARG A 428 15.73 16.33 -21.83
N LEU A 429 15.44 15.07 -21.68
CA LEU A 429 15.74 14.28 -20.49
C LEU A 429 16.06 12.85 -20.94
N SER A 430 17.17 12.27 -20.48
CA SER A 430 17.42 10.85 -20.68
C SER A 430 16.67 10.01 -19.63
N PRO A 431 16.31 8.74 -19.94
CA PRO A 431 15.75 7.84 -18.93
C PRO A 431 16.68 7.65 -17.72
N GLU A 432 17.99 7.68 -17.94
CA GLU A 432 19.04 7.57 -16.94
C GLU A 432 19.01 8.77 -15.98
N ASP A 433 18.82 10.00 -16.51
CA ASP A 433 18.68 11.22 -15.70
C ASP A 433 17.37 11.20 -14.91
N ALA A 434 16.26 10.80 -15.52
CA ALA A 434 14.98 10.64 -14.82
C ALA A 434 15.10 9.66 -13.64
N LEU A 435 15.71 8.49 -13.85
CA LEU A 435 15.95 7.52 -12.78
C LEU A 435 16.89 8.06 -11.70
N SER A 436 17.87 8.88 -12.06
CA SER A 436 18.78 9.53 -11.09
C SER A 436 18.02 10.54 -10.23
N ILE A 437 17.12 11.34 -10.81
CA ILE A 437 16.24 12.25 -10.07
C ILE A 437 15.35 11.45 -9.11
N TYR A 438 14.70 10.37 -9.56
CA TYR A 438 13.89 9.51 -8.71
C TYR A 438 14.68 8.89 -7.56
N GLY A 439 15.92 8.42 -7.86
CA GLY A 439 16.84 7.90 -6.87
C GLY A 439 17.16 8.89 -5.76
N LEU A 440 17.28 10.18 -6.07
CA LEU A 440 17.48 11.23 -5.08
C LEU A 440 16.19 11.70 -4.40
N LYS A 441 15.10 11.81 -5.16
CA LYS A 441 13.82 12.34 -4.63
C LYS A 441 13.09 11.34 -3.71
N THR A 442 13.27 10.03 -3.91
CA THR A 442 12.44 9.01 -3.22
C THR A 442 13.26 8.03 -2.39
N SER A 443 14.40 7.54 -2.90
CA SER A 443 15.14 6.44 -2.28
C SER A 443 15.72 6.77 -0.91
N PRO A 444 16.24 7.99 -0.60
CA PRO A 444 16.83 8.29 0.71
C PRO A 444 15.85 8.12 1.87
N ALA A 445 14.54 8.32 1.63
CA ALA A 445 13.53 8.14 2.65
C ALA A 445 13.33 6.66 3.05
N PHE A 446 13.50 5.72 2.11
CA PHE A 446 13.51 4.29 2.41
C PHE A 446 14.85 3.86 3.02
N GLU A 447 15.96 4.36 2.48
CA GLU A 447 17.31 4.09 2.99
C GLU A 447 17.44 4.46 4.46
N VAL A 448 17.06 5.70 4.84
CA VAL A 448 17.15 6.16 6.22
C VAL A 448 16.28 5.35 7.17
N ALA A 449 15.10 4.91 6.74
CA ALA A 449 14.22 4.09 7.57
C ALA A 449 14.86 2.71 7.86
N ILE A 450 15.50 2.09 6.88
CA ILE A 450 16.21 0.82 7.05
C ILE A 450 17.47 1.01 7.91
N LEU A 451 18.34 1.96 7.55
CA LEU A 451 19.60 2.20 8.26
C LEU A 451 19.37 2.61 9.71
N MET A 452 18.30 3.37 10.00
CA MET A 452 17.92 3.74 11.37
C MET A 452 17.53 2.49 12.17
N GLY A 453 16.70 1.61 11.62
CA GLY A 453 16.34 0.34 12.28
C GLY A 453 17.55 -0.54 12.55
N MET A 454 18.49 -0.66 11.59
CA MET A 454 19.74 -1.39 11.74
C MET A 454 20.64 -0.79 12.83
N HIS A 455 20.84 0.54 12.77
CA HIS A 455 21.67 1.25 13.73
C HIS A 455 21.17 1.07 15.17
N LEU A 456 19.85 1.24 15.38
CA LEU A 456 19.24 1.05 16.69
C LEU A 456 19.26 -0.39 17.19
N ALA A 457 19.34 -1.38 16.30
CA ALA A 457 19.57 -2.79 16.65
C ALA A 457 21.06 -3.11 16.93
N GLY A 458 21.95 -2.13 16.85
CA GLY A 458 23.38 -2.33 17.06
C GLY A 458 24.11 -3.00 15.88
N VAL A 459 23.50 -3.04 14.71
CA VAL A 459 24.09 -3.58 13.48
C VAL A 459 24.92 -2.49 12.79
N GLY A 460 26.20 -2.79 12.52
CA GLY A 460 27.14 -1.85 11.91
C GLY A 460 26.79 -1.49 10.47
N SER A 461 27.44 -0.45 9.96
CA SER A 461 27.22 0.12 8.62
C SER A 461 27.88 -0.66 7.48
N GLU A 462 28.42 -1.85 7.73
CA GLU A 462 29.20 -2.64 6.74
C GLU A 462 28.40 -2.96 5.47
N ARG A 463 27.07 -3.09 5.58
CA ARG A 463 26.16 -3.33 4.45
C ARG A 463 25.43 -2.07 3.96
N SER A 464 25.87 -0.89 4.34
CA SER A 464 25.20 0.35 3.91
C SER A 464 25.15 0.53 2.39
N GLY A 465 26.15 0.02 1.66
CA GLY A 465 26.14 0.00 0.19
C GLY A 465 25.03 -0.87 -0.40
N ASP A 466 24.82 -2.06 0.14
CA ASP A 466 23.75 -2.97 -0.29
C ASP A 466 22.38 -2.37 0.02
N ILE A 467 22.22 -1.77 1.19
CA ILE A 467 20.99 -1.09 1.59
C ILE A 467 20.70 0.12 0.70
N ARG A 468 21.72 0.89 0.35
CA ARG A 468 21.58 2.02 -0.59
C ARG A 468 21.11 1.55 -1.96
N ASN A 469 21.69 0.49 -2.50
CA ASN A 469 21.27 -0.11 -3.76
C ASN A 469 19.83 -0.63 -3.68
N PHE A 470 19.51 -1.37 -2.62
CA PHE A 470 18.14 -1.85 -2.39
C PHE A 470 17.14 -0.69 -2.31
N ALA A 471 17.42 0.34 -1.50
CA ALA A 471 16.58 1.51 -1.37
C ALA A 471 16.43 2.27 -2.70
N TYR A 472 17.49 2.32 -3.51
CA TYR A 472 17.45 2.91 -4.86
C TYR A 472 16.45 2.16 -5.74
N TYR A 473 16.51 0.83 -5.80
CA TYR A 473 15.60 0.05 -6.63
C TYR A 473 14.15 0.13 -6.14
N VAL A 474 13.95 0.09 -4.82
CA VAL A 474 12.61 0.27 -4.23
C VAL A 474 12.05 1.66 -4.51
N GLY A 475 12.84 2.71 -4.28
CA GLY A 475 12.39 4.09 -4.43
C GLY A 475 12.12 4.45 -5.89
N THR A 476 13.01 4.06 -6.82
CA THR A 476 12.81 4.30 -8.26
C THR A 476 11.63 3.49 -8.78
N GLY A 477 11.49 2.22 -8.40
CA GLY A 477 10.34 1.39 -8.77
C GLY A 477 9.03 1.97 -8.26
N PHE A 478 8.99 2.45 -7.02
CA PHE A 478 7.82 3.10 -6.43
C PHE A 478 7.42 4.37 -7.20
N GLN A 479 8.40 5.19 -7.59
CA GLN A 479 8.12 6.42 -8.35
C GLN A 479 7.59 6.12 -9.76
N ILE A 480 8.17 5.14 -10.46
CA ILE A 480 7.67 4.70 -11.77
C ILE A 480 6.22 4.21 -11.68
N LEU A 481 5.89 3.47 -10.62
CA LEU A 481 4.51 3.01 -10.40
C LEU A 481 3.54 4.15 -10.14
N ASN A 482 3.96 5.20 -9.41
CA ASN A 482 3.17 6.41 -9.23
C ASN A 482 2.93 7.14 -10.56
N ASP A 483 3.97 7.28 -11.39
CA ASP A 483 3.85 7.89 -12.73
C ASP A 483 2.88 7.11 -13.63
N LEU A 484 2.94 5.77 -13.60
CA LEU A 484 2.01 4.91 -14.35
C LEU A 484 0.58 5.08 -13.84
N LYS A 485 0.40 5.20 -12.51
CA LYS A 485 -0.92 5.42 -11.89
C LYS A 485 -1.50 6.78 -12.28
N ASP A 486 -0.68 7.82 -12.41
CA ASP A 486 -1.11 9.16 -12.81
C ASP A 486 -1.87 9.16 -14.16
N TRP A 487 -1.52 8.24 -15.07
CA TRP A 487 -2.20 8.08 -16.37
C TRP A 487 -3.52 7.30 -16.31
N THR A 488 -3.88 6.74 -15.18
CA THR A 488 -5.18 6.04 -14.95
C THR A 488 -6.15 6.87 -14.11
N GLY A 489 -5.70 8.03 -13.60
CA GLY A 489 -6.43 8.88 -12.66
C GLY A 489 -6.34 8.33 -11.22
N ASP A 490 -6.30 9.22 -10.23
CA ASP A 490 -6.32 8.87 -8.82
C ASP A 490 -7.61 9.39 -8.16
N LEU A 491 -8.63 8.53 -8.13
CA LEU A 491 -9.93 8.84 -7.54
C LEU A 491 -9.85 9.11 -6.02
N GLU A 492 -8.85 8.54 -5.32
CA GLU A 492 -8.65 8.75 -3.88
C GLU A 492 -8.21 10.17 -3.55
N ASN A 493 -7.42 10.81 -4.44
CA ASN A 493 -6.88 12.14 -4.22
C ASN A 493 -7.51 13.21 -5.12
N ASP A 494 -8.57 12.87 -5.86
CA ASP A 494 -9.24 13.78 -6.81
C ASP A 494 -8.25 14.41 -7.83
N ARG A 495 -7.21 13.64 -8.22
CA ARG A 495 -6.21 14.06 -9.19
C ARG A 495 -6.68 13.75 -10.61
N GLN A 496 -6.49 14.72 -11.49
CA GLN A 496 -6.76 14.56 -12.93
C GLN A 496 -5.76 13.60 -13.57
N GLU A 497 -6.19 12.87 -14.61
CA GLU A 497 -5.32 12.04 -15.44
C GLU A 497 -4.16 12.89 -16.00
N ALA A 498 -2.94 12.35 -15.98
CA ALA A 498 -1.72 12.99 -16.48
C ALA A 498 -1.35 14.31 -15.77
N SER A 499 -1.59 14.41 -14.46
CA SER A 499 -1.24 15.59 -13.68
C SER A 499 0.26 15.93 -13.74
N ASP A 500 1.13 14.94 -13.86
CA ASP A 500 2.58 15.12 -13.99
C ASP A 500 2.96 15.80 -15.31
N LEU A 501 2.24 15.47 -16.40
CA LEU A 501 2.44 16.16 -17.69
C LEU A 501 1.99 17.62 -17.61
N LEU A 502 0.84 17.87 -16.97
CA LEU A 502 0.30 19.22 -16.78
C LEU A 502 1.22 20.07 -15.88
N GLY A 503 1.79 19.47 -14.83
CA GLY A 503 2.78 20.09 -13.96
C GLY A 503 4.17 20.23 -14.58
N GLY A 504 4.40 19.69 -15.78
CA GLY A 504 5.68 19.77 -16.48
C GLY A 504 6.82 19.02 -15.78
N ARG A 505 6.52 17.92 -15.10
CA ARG A 505 7.49 17.15 -14.30
C ARG A 505 8.41 16.28 -15.17
N PRO A 506 9.70 16.07 -14.77
CA PRO A 506 10.68 15.25 -15.50
C PRO A 506 10.46 13.76 -15.27
N THR A 507 9.32 13.22 -15.71
CA THR A 507 8.99 11.81 -15.48
C THR A 507 9.79 10.86 -16.38
N LEU A 508 9.94 9.61 -15.92
CA LEU A 508 10.51 8.55 -16.76
C LEU A 508 9.67 8.35 -18.04
N MET A 509 8.36 8.53 -17.95
CA MET A 509 7.44 8.44 -19.09
C MET A 509 7.81 9.48 -20.16
N TRP A 510 8.06 10.72 -19.75
CA TRP A 510 8.55 11.79 -20.61
C TRP A 510 9.88 11.43 -21.28
N ALA A 511 10.86 11.00 -20.49
CA ALA A 511 12.19 10.65 -20.96
C ALA A 511 12.17 9.51 -21.98
N LEU A 512 11.37 8.47 -21.73
CA LEU A 512 11.16 7.36 -22.67
C LEU A 512 10.52 7.83 -23.99
N ALA A 513 9.53 8.71 -23.91
CA ALA A 513 8.90 9.29 -25.10
C ALA A 513 9.93 10.08 -25.93
N MET A 514 10.68 10.97 -25.29
CA MET A 514 11.69 11.77 -25.97
C MET A 514 12.80 10.92 -26.61
N LYS A 515 13.17 9.79 -26.01
CA LYS A 515 14.18 8.84 -26.52
C LYS A 515 13.69 8.04 -27.73
N HIS A 516 12.39 7.69 -27.78
CA HIS A 516 11.85 6.73 -28.76
C HIS A 516 10.97 7.35 -29.85
N LEU A 517 10.55 8.61 -29.71
CA LEU A 517 9.83 9.32 -30.75
C LEU A 517 10.79 9.80 -31.86
N LYS A 518 10.25 9.92 -33.08
CA LYS A 518 10.93 10.65 -34.15
C LYS A 518 10.97 12.14 -33.81
N GLU A 519 12.00 12.85 -34.27
CA GLU A 519 12.25 14.26 -33.95
C GLU A 519 10.99 15.16 -34.07
N LYS A 520 10.24 15.03 -35.16
CA LYS A 520 8.98 15.77 -35.39
C LYS A 520 7.92 15.52 -34.29
N ASP A 521 7.80 14.28 -33.82
CA ASP A 521 6.84 13.90 -32.80
C ASP A 521 7.31 14.33 -31.40
N ALA A 522 8.62 14.25 -31.14
CA ALA A 522 9.26 14.75 -29.92
C ALA A 522 9.07 16.28 -29.80
N GLU A 523 9.28 17.03 -30.89
CA GLU A 523 8.99 18.46 -30.93
C GLU A 523 7.50 18.78 -30.69
N LYS A 524 6.58 17.94 -31.25
CA LYS A 524 5.14 18.08 -30.99
C LYS A 524 4.88 17.90 -29.48
N LEU A 525 5.43 16.87 -28.86
CA LEU A 525 5.27 16.59 -27.44
C LEU A 525 5.82 17.73 -26.58
N ALA A 526 7.01 18.25 -26.90
CA ALA A 526 7.60 19.38 -26.19
C ALA A 526 6.79 20.69 -26.34
N ARG A 527 6.09 20.89 -27.45
CA ARG A 527 5.16 22.02 -27.62
C ARG A 527 3.91 21.86 -26.78
N LEU A 528 3.33 20.66 -26.73
CA LEU A 528 2.15 20.37 -25.90
C LEU A 528 2.45 20.66 -24.43
N ALA A 529 3.59 20.19 -23.89
CA ALA A 529 3.99 20.45 -22.52
C ALA A 529 4.17 21.95 -22.21
N ARG A 530 4.74 22.72 -23.14
CA ARG A 530 4.87 24.18 -22.98
C ARG A 530 3.55 24.93 -23.00
N GLN A 531 2.55 24.41 -23.70
CA GLN A 531 1.21 25.00 -23.80
C GLN A 531 0.38 24.72 -22.54
N THR A 532 0.65 23.63 -21.84
CA THR A 532 -0.07 23.23 -20.62
C THR A 532 0.48 23.89 -19.36
N ILE A 533 1.76 24.27 -19.35
CA ILE A 533 2.40 24.92 -18.20
C ILE A 533 2.01 26.41 -18.17
N GLY A 534 1.30 26.84 -17.13
CA GLY A 534 1.13 28.25 -16.78
C GLY A 534 0.01 29.03 -17.46
N ASN A 535 -0.92 28.38 -18.15
CA ASN A 535 -2.07 29.08 -18.75
C ASN A 535 -3.39 28.60 -18.10
N ASP A 536 -4.17 29.56 -17.67
CA ASP A 536 -5.56 29.42 -17.21
C ASP A 536 -6.47 29.06 -18.41
N HIS A 537 -6.24 27.86 -19.01
CA HIS A 537 -6.96 27.42 -20.19
C HIS A 537 -8.21 26.62 -19.81
N SER A 538 -9.26 26.77 -20.60
CA SER A 538 -10.51 26.03 -20.45
C SER A 538 -10.23 24.51 -20.40
N HIS A 539 -11.00 23.79 -19.59
CA HIS A 539 -10.95 22.34 -19.38
C HIS A 539 -10.82 21.53 -20.70
N ASP A 540 -11.40 22.02 -21.79
CA ASP A 540 -11.38 21.38 -23.11
C ASP A 540 -9.99 21.38 -23.78
N ILE A 541 -9.17 22.42 -23.56
CA ILE A 541 -7.82 22.53 -24.14
C ILE A 541 -6.88 21.56 -23.43
N HIS A 542 -6.98 21.45 -22.10
CA HIS A 542 -6.20 20.49 -21.30
C HIS A 542 -6.53 19.05 -21.71
N ALA A 543 -7.81 18.68 -21.80
CA ALA A 543 -8.23 17.33 -22.19
C ALA A 543 -7.70 16.93 -23.58
N LYS A 544 -7.72 17.87 -24.55
CA LYS A 544 -7.16 17.63 -25.88
C LYS A 544 -5.63 17.44 -25.84
N SER A 545 -4.93 18.26 -25.08
CA SER A 545 -3.46 18.15 -24.95
C SER A 545 -3.03 16.85 -24.30
N ILE A 546 -3.76 16.39 -23.27
CA ILE A 546 -3.56 15.09 -22.63
C ILE A 546 -3.79 13.95 -23.62
N ALA A 547 -4.90 13.98 -24.37
CA ALA A 547 -5.20 12.95 -25.36
C ALA A 547 -4.12 12.88 -26.47
N ASP A 548 -3.65 14.03 -26.97
CA ASP A 548 -2.58 14.10 -27.97
C ASP A 548 -1.25 13.57 -27.40
N ALA A 549 -0.89 13.91 -26.17
CA ALA A 549 0.31 13.39 -25.49
C ALA A 549 0.23 11.89 -25.26
N LYS A 550 -0.93 11.37 -24.83
CA LYS A 550 -1.18 9.93 -24.65
C LYS A 550 -0.98 9.15 -25.95
N GLN A 551 -1.43 9.68 -27.09
CA GLN A 551 -1.19 9.07 -28.40
C GLN A 551 0.31 9.00 -28.75
N LEU A 552 1.07 10.03 -28.40
CA LEU A 552 2.52 10.04 -28.62
C LEU A 552 3.22 9.03 -27.68
N PHE A 553 2.78 8.91 -26.43
CA PHE A 553 3.30 7.92 -25.49
C PHE A 553 2.99 6.49 -25.94
N LEU A 554 1.78 6.21 -26.42
CA LEU A 554 1.43 4.92 -27.01
C LEU A 554 2.28 4.61 -28.25
N LYS A 555 2.52 5.61 -29.13
CA LYS A 555 3.37 5.45 -30.31
C LYS A 555 4.83 5.11 -29.96
N ALA A 556 5.35 5.64 -28.85
CA ALA A 556 6.68 5.35 -28.34
C ALA A 556 6.73 4.11 -27.44
N ASP A 557 5.60 3.43 -27.22
CA ASP A 557 5.48 2.25 -26.36
C ASP A 557 5.98 2.51 -24.93
N VAL A 558 5.69 3.70 -24.40
CA VAL A 558 6.25 4.20 -23.13
C VAL A 558 5.81 3.37 -21.95
N PHE A 559 4.52 3.04 -21.88
CA PHE A 559 3.93 2.32 -20.74
C PHE A 559 4.60 0.95 -20.54
N ARG A 560 4.66 0.13 -21.59
CA ARG A 560 5.31 -1.19 -21.55
C ARG A 560 6.81 -1.09 -21.23
N ARG A 561 7.49 -0.06 -21.74
CA ARG A 561 8.91 0.17 -21.43
C ARG A 561 9.12 0.52 -19.97
N ALA A 562 8.26 1.35 -19.38
CA ALA A 562 8.29 1.69 -17.97
C ALA A 562 8.03 0.45 -17.09
N GLU A 563 7.04 -0.38 -17.44
CA GLU A 563 6.76 -1.66 -16.78
C GLU A 563 7.96 -2.61 -16.81
N ASN A 564 8.64 -2.73 -17.96
CA ASN A 564 9.86 -3.53 -18.08
C ASN A 564 10.96 -3.02 -17.15
N ILE A 565 11.13 -1.69 -17.04
CA ILE A 565 12.12 -1.11 -16.12
C ILE A 565 11.75 -1.44 -14.67
N VAL A 566 10.46 -1.38 -14.27
CA VAL A 566 10.01 -1.81 -12.94
C VAL A 566 10.36 -3.28 -12.70
N SER A 567 10.08 -4.15 -13.68
CA SER A 567 10.43 -5.58 -13.60
C SER A 567 11.94 -5.80 -13.42
N ASP A 568 12.77 -5.06 -14.16
CA ASP A 568 14.24 -5.10 -14.02
C ASP A 568 14.70 -4.61 -12.65
N GLN A 569 14.14 -3.51 -12.14
CA GLN A 569 14.43 -2.99 -10.80
C GLN A 569 14.08 -4.03 -9.72
N ARG A 570 12.97 -4.73 -9.91
CA ARG A 570 12.52 -5.79 -9.00
C ARG A 570 13.45 -7.02 -9.00
N SER A 571 14.08 -7.33 -10.10
CA SER A 571 14.97 -8.50 -10.22
C SER A 571 16.36 -8.26 -9.62
N LYS A 572 16.76 -7.02 -9.47
CA LYS A 572 18.02 -6.57 -8.84
C LYS A 572 17.88 -6.45 -7.33
#